data_bdbfaeeea9a7a4f23a27452648683148
#
_entry.id   bdbfaeeea9a7a4f23a27452648683148
#
_cell.length_a   1.000
_cell.length_b   1.000
_cell.length_c   1.000
_cell.angle_alpha   90.00
_cell.angle_beta   90.00
_cell.angle_gamma   90.00
#
_symmetry.space_group_name_H-M   'P 1'
#
loop_
_entity.id
_entity.type
_entity.pdbx_description
1 polymer ?
#
loop_
_entity_poly.entity_id
_entity_poly.type
_entity_poly.pdbx_seq_one_letter_code
_entity_poly.pdbx_strand_id
1 'polypeptide(L)'
;MLIDAGISGKKIFQGLEDTGVSMEDVCGVLVTHEHIDHVKSLPIVTKKLPNIKAYANENTWAAIERPVADEKRATFHTGEDFYIEDFLIRPFPIPHDAAEPVGYSIYIADRQISIVTDVGHMTDEIFEEIIDADLLVLEANHEEEILLMGSYPYHLKRRILGEKG
;
A
#
# COMPACT_ATOMS: atom_id res chain seq x y z
N MET A 1 -0.09 -7.55 10.26
CA MET A 1 -0.64 -7.10 8.95
C MET A 1 0.49 -6.76 8.01
N LEU A 2 0.35 -7.04 6.71
CA LEU A 2 1.28 -6.61 5.66
C LEU A 2 0.66 -5.47 4.85
N ILE A 3 1.49 -4.57 4.36
CA ILE A 3 1.09 -3.53 3.40
C ILE A 3 1.84 -3.84 2.12
N ASP A 4 1.09 -4.12 1.07
CA ASP A 4 1.58 -4.58 -0.21
C ASP A 4 2.38 -5.91 -0.17
N ALA A 5 2.65 -6.46 -1.34
CA ALA A 5 3.41 -7.69 -1.52
C ALA A 5 4.26 -7.63 -2.81
N GLY A 6 4.96 -6.51 -3.02
CA GLY A 6 5.70 -6.22 -4.25
C GLY A 6 7.04 -6.93 -4.39
N ILE A 7 7.75 -7.14 -3.29
CA ILE A 7 9.02 -7.88 -3.29
C ILE A 7 8.77 -9.39 -3.39
N SER A 8 9.83 -10.18 -3.64
CA SER A 8 9.65 -11.64 -3.77
C SER A 8 9.08 -12.26 -2.49
N GLY A 9 8.17 -13.24 -2.63
CA GLY A 9 7.59 -13.95 -1.49
C GLY A 9 8.64 -14.51 -0.53
N LYS A 10 9.78 -14.99 -1.06
CA LYS A 10 10.91 -15.44 -0.22
C LYS A 10 11.40 -14.32 0.72
N LYS A 11 11.55 -13.09 0.20
CA LYS A 11 11.99 -11.94 1.02
C LYS A 11 10.93 -11.52 2.04
N ILE A 12 9.63 -11.60 1.67
CA ILE A 12 8.54 -11.30 2.61
C ILE A 12 8.58 -12.27 3.79
N PHE A 13 8.66 -13.58 3.53
CA PHE A 13 8.71 -14.58 4.60
C PHE A 13 9.99 -14.52 5.42
N GLN A 14 11.13 -14.22 4.79
CA GLN A 14 12.37 -13.98 5.51
C GLN A 14 12.27 -12.75 6.43
N GLY A 15 11.64 -11.66 5.96
CA GLY A 15 11.42 -10.46 6.77
C GLY A 15 10.54 -10.72 7.99
N LEU A 16 9.50 -11.55 7.86
CA LEU A 16 8.70 -11.98 9.02
C LEU A 16 9.55 -12.76 10.03
N GLU A 17 10.35 -13.73 9.55
CA GLU A 17 11.25 -14.51 10.39
C GLU A 17 12.29 -13.63 11.10
N ASP A 18 12.94 -12.73 10.35
CA ASP A 18 13.98 -11.81 10.88
C ASP A 18 13.43 -10.85 11.95
N THR A 19 12.13 -10.51 11.86
CA THR A 19 11.43 -9.67 12.85
C THR A 19 10.78 -10.47 13.98
N GLY A 20 10.88 -11.81 13.94
CA GLY A 20 10.28 -12.71 14.94
C GLY A 20 8.75 -12.79 14.87
N VAL A 21 8.14 -12.32 13.76
CA VAL A 21 6.69 -12.41 13.53
C VAL A 21 6.35 -13.77 12.96
N SER A 22 5.49 -14.52 13.65
CA SER A 22 4.96 -15.78 13.12
C SER A 22 4.05 -15.52 11.91
N MET A 23 4.09 -16.42 10.94
CA MET A 23 3.15 -16.40 9.82
C MET A 23 1.67 -16.50 10.26
N GLU A 24 1.43 -17.11 11.43
CA GLU A 24 0.10 -17.24 12.03
C GLU A 24 -0.42 -15.92 12.61
N ASP A 25 0.50 -15.00 12.97
CA ASP A 25 0.16 -13.69 13.51
C ASP A 25 -0.15 -12.66 12.41
N VAL A 26 -0.01 -13.03 11.12
CA VAL A 26 -0.37 -12.15 10.02
C VAL A 26 -1.87 -12.20 9.78
N CYS A 27 -2.57 -11.11 10.07
CA CYS A 27 -4.04 -11.02 9.96
C CYS A 27 -4.55 -10.64 8.56
N GLY A 28 -3.71 -10.06 7.69
CA GLY A 28 -4.12 -9.65 6.35
C GLY A 28 -3.04 -8.96 5.54
N VAL A 29 -3.35 -8.69 4.26
CA VAL A 29 -2.56 -7.85 3.36
C VAL A 29 -3.44 -6.71 2.88
N LEU A 30 -3.07 -5.46 3.18
CA LEU A 30 -3.66 -4.28 2.56
C LEU A 30 -2.91 -3.99 1.26
N VAL A 31 -3.64 -3.70 0.19
CA VAL A 31 -3.08 -3.36 -1.12
C VAL A 31 -3.35 -1.88 -1.39
N THR A 32 -2.30 -1.11 -1.63
CA THR A 32 -2.41 0.32 -1.93
C THR A 32 -2.94 0.56 -3.35
N HIS A 33 -2.40 -0.17 -4.34
CA HIS A 33 -2.80 -0.11 -5.75
C HIS A 33 -2.24 -1.31 -6.54
N GLU A 34 -2.60 -1.44 -7.82
CA GLU A 34 -2.35 -2.62 -8.65
C GLU A 34 -0.94 -2.74 -9.25
N HIS A 35 -0.06 -1.75 -9.15
CA HIS A 35 1.25 -1.80 -9.78
C HIS A 35 2.05 -3.02 -9.35
N ILE A 36 2.85 -3.57 -10.28
CA ILE A 36 3.51 -4.87 -10.11
C ILE A 36 4.47 -4.92 -8.93
N ASP A 37 5.11 -3.81 -8.60
CA ASP A 37 6.01 -3.66 -7.47
C ASP A 37 5.27 -3.58 -6.12
N HIS A 38 3.93 -3.54 -6.13
CA HIS A 38 3.05 -3.64 -4.96
C HIS A 38 2.35 -4.99 -4.85
N VAL A 39 2.04 -5.66 -5.98
CA VAL A 39 1.20 -6.88 -5.96
C VAL A 39 1.89 -8.15 -6.48
N LYS A 40 3.17 -8.08 -6.88
CA LYS A 40 3.91 -9.18 -7.53
C LYS A 40 3.80 -10.52 -6.82
N SER A 41 3.89 -10.54 -5.51
CA SER A 41 3.88 -11.75 -4.70
C SER A 41 2.55 -11.99 -3.97
N LEU A 42 1.54 -11.17 -4.21
CA LEU A 42 0.23 -11.28 -3.55
C LEU A 42 -0.39 -12.68 -3.67
N PRO A 43 -0.38 -13.36 -4.86
CA PRO A 43 -0.87 -14.73 -4.99
C PRO A 43 -0.08 -15.74 -4.15
N ILE A 44 1.24 -15.54 -4.02
CA ILE A 44 2.11 -16.43 -3.25
C ILE A 44 1.85 -16.27 -1.77
N VAL A 45 1.73 -15.03 -1.30
CA VAL A 45 1.49 -14.67 0.10
C VAL A 45 0.12 -15.20 0.55
N THR A 46 -0.93 -14.91 -0.20
CA THR A 46 -2.30 -15.35 0.12
C THR A 46 -2.47 -16.87 0.07
N LYS A 47 -1.72 -17.57 -0.79
CA LYS A 47 -1.72 -19.04 -0.85
C LYS A 47 -0.97 -19.66 0.35
N LYS A 48 0.16 -19.06 0.76
CA LYS A 48 1.01 -19.61 1.83
C LYS A 48 0.47 -19.29 3.23
N LEU A 49 -0.28 -18.20 3.37
CA LEU A 49 -0.93 -17.78 4.62
C LEU A 49 -2.44 -18.09 4.53
N PRO A 50 -2.89 -19.30 4.92
CA PRO A 50 -4.23 -19.78 4.61
C PRO A 50 -5.36 -19.01 5.32
N ASN A 51 -5.06 -18.38 6.46
CA ASN A 51 -6.06 -17.72 7.32
C ASN A 51 -6.25 -16.23 7.00
N ILE A 52 -5.50 -15.68 6.03
CA ILE A 52 -5.57 -14.26 5.69
C ILE A 52 -6.37 -14.00 4.42
N LYS A 53 -6.83 -12.75 4.28
CA LYS A 53 -7.31 -12.16 3.03
C LYS A 53 -6.41 -11.02 2.59
N ALA A 54 -6.44 -10.72 1.30
CA ALA A 54 -5.94 -9.48 0.75
C ALA A 54 -7.12 -8.52 0.57
N TYR A 55 -6.92 -7.27 0.92
CA TYR A 55 -7.92 -6.21 0.93
C TYR A 55 -7.53 -5.14 -0.10
N ALA A 56 -8.41 -4.85 -1.04
CA ALA A 56 -8.27 -3.77 -2.01
C ALA A 56 -9.65 -3.19 -2.34
N ASN A 57 -9.72 -1.99 -2.90
CA ASN A 57 -10.95 -1.49 -3.46
C ASN A 57 -11.31 -2.20 -4.78
N GLU A 58 -12.52 -1.97 -5.28
CA GLU A 58 -13.04 -2.67 -6.46
C GLU A 58 -12.23 -2.39 -7.73
N ASN A 59 -11.83 -1.13 -7.95
CA ASN A 59 -11.06 -0.74 -9.13
C ASN A 59 -9.64 -1.30 -9.11
N THR A 60 -8.99 -1.33 -7.96
CA THR A 60 -7.69 -1.99 -7.78
C THR A 60 -7.81 -3.49 -8.05
N TRP A 61 -8.84 -4.19 -7.53
CA TRP A 61 -9.07 -5.60 -7.85
C TRP A 61 -9.29 -5.87 -9.33
N ALA A 62 -10.01 -4.99 -10.02
CA ALA A 62 -10.26 -5.11 -11.45
C ALA A 62 -8.98 -4.91 -12.29
N ALA A 63 -8.04 -4.12 -11.80
CA ALA A 63 -6.78 -3.80 -12.48
C ALA A 63 -5.63 -4.79 -12.16
N ILE A 64 -5.74 -5.58 -11.08
CA ILE A 64 -4.73 -6.60 -10.75
C ILE A 64 -4.76 -7.74 -11.76
N GLU A 65 -3.71 -7.84 -12.58
CA GLU A 65 -3.57 -8.91 -13.57
C GLU A 65 -3.19 -10.28 -12.95
N ARG A 66 -2.68 -10.29 -11.72
CA ARG A 66 -2.21 -11.50 -11.06
C ARG A 66 -3.35 -12.22 -10.32
N PRO A 67 -3.54 -13.52 -10.57
CA PRO A 67 -4.67 -14.24 -10.01
C PRO A 67 -4.53 -14.43 -8.49
N VAL A 68 -5.45 -13.86 -7.76
CA VAL A 68 -5.70 -14.15 -6.33
C VAL A 68 -7.04 -14.87 -6.27
N ALA A 69 -7.11 -15.99 -5.55
CA ALA A 69 -8.34 -16.78 -5.42
C ALA A 69 -9.46 -15.92 -4.77
N ASP A 70 -10.69 -16.04 -5.26
CA ASP A 70 -11.80 -15.17 -4.85
C ASP A 70 -12.07 -15.24 -3.35
N GLU A 71 -11.94 -16.42 -2.74
CA GLU A 71 -12.09 -16.60 -1.30
C GLU A 71 -11.02 -15.89 -0.47
N LYS A 72 -9.91 -15.46 -1.11
CA LYS A 72 -8.81 -14.71 -0.53
C LYS A 72 -8.93 -13.20 -0.74
N ARG A 73 -9.92 -12.76 -1.48
CA ARG A 73 -10.18 -11.34 -1.71
C ARG A 73 -11.16 -10.80 -0.69
N ALA A 74 -10.92 -9.59 -0.24
CA ALA A 74 -11.88 -8.77 0.47
C ALA A 74 -11.89 -7.38 -0.17
N THR A 75 -13.07 -6.80 -0.33
CA THR A 75 -13.24 -5.49 -0.96
C THR A 75 -13.66 -4.48 0.09
N PHE A 76 -13.07 -3.28 0.03
CA PHE A 76 -13.47 -2.12 0.80
C PHE A 76 -13.84 -0.95 -0.13
N HIS A 77 -14.46 0.08 0.41
CA HIS A 77 -14.70 1.35 -0.28
C HIS A 77 -13.73 2.41 0.22
N THR A 78 -13.07 3.11 -0.72
CA THR A 78 -12.17 4.22 -0.39
C THR A 78 -12.91 5.31 0.37
N GLY A 79 -12.35 5.76 1.49
CA GLY A 79 -12.98 6.73 2.39
C GLY A 79 -13.92 6.13 3.43
N GLU A 80 -14.16 4.81 3.43
CA GLU A 80 -14.98 4.12 4.43
C GLU A 80 -14.10 3.28 5.37
N ASP A 81 -14.28 3.47 6.67
CA ASP A 81 -13.56 2.72 7.70
C ASP A 81 -14.00 1.25 7.72
N PHE A 82 -13.07 0.34 7.90
CA PHE A 82 -13.34 -1.09 8.11
C PHE A 82 -12.38 -1.70 9.13
N TYR A 83 -12.69 -2.92 9.58
CA TYR A 83 -11.89 -3.62 10.58
C TYR A 83 -11.22 -4.87 10.02
N ILE A 84 -9.97 -5.09 10.45
CA ILE A 84 -9.28 -6.37 10.34
C ILE A 84 -8.85 -6.73 11.76
N GLU A 85 -9.51 -7.72 12.37
CA GLU A 85 -9.38 -8.02 13.79
C GLU A 85 -9.62 -6.75 14.64
N ASP A 86 -8.66 -6.35 15.48
CA ASP A 86 -8.76 -5.16 16.34
C ASP A 86 -8.23 -3.88 15.66
N PHE A 87 -7.78 -3.96 14.40
CA PHE A 87 -7.29 -2.81 13.65
C PHE A 87 -8.45 -2.10 12.94
N LEU A 88 -8.67 -0.84 13.24
CA LEU A 88 -9.49 0.04 12.42
C LEU A 88 -8.65 0.57 11.25
N ILE A 89 -9.11 0.32 10.04
CA ILE A 89 -8.43 0.72 8.80
C ILE A 89 -9.24 1.82 8.12
N ARG A 90 -8.58 2.94 7.85
CA ARG A 90 -9.12 4.05 7.06
C ARG A 90 -8.32 4.19 5.78
N PRO A 91 -8.85 3.74 4.63
CA PRO A 91 -8.26 4.00 3.33
C PRO A 91 -8.64 5.40 2.86
N PHE A 92 -7.68 6.20 2.42
CA PHE A 92 -7.91 7.52 1.85
C PHE A 92 -7.27 7.65 0.46
N PRO A 93 -7.86 8.45 -0.46
CA PRO A 93 -7.35 8.55 -1.82
C PRO A 93 -6.02 9.29 -1.85
N ILE A 94 -5.12 8.85 -2.73
CA ILE A 94 -3.86 9.54 -3.02
C ILE A 94 -3.75 9.83 -4.51
N PRO A 95 -3.14 10.96 -4.93
CA PRO A 95 -2.87 11.23 -6.33
C PRO A 95 -1.70 10.37 -6.83
N HIS A 96 -2.02 9.37 -7.67
CA HIS A 96 -1.06 8.49 -8.35
C HIS A 96 -1.65 7.96 -9.65
N ASP A 97 -0.81 7.47 -10.57
CA ASP A 97 -1.23 6.97 -11.89
C ASP A 97 -1.70 5.51 -11.87
N ALA A 98 -2.60 5.17 -10.94
CA ALA A 98 -3.20 3.86 -10.75
C ALA A 98 -4.73 3.93 -10.86
N ALA A 99 -5.41 2.77 -10.80
CA ALA A 99 -6.86 2.69 -11.00
C ALA A 99 -7.64 3.40 -9.88
N GLU A 100 -7.28 3.15 -8.63
CA GLU A 100 -7.85 3.82 -7.45
C GLU A 100 -6.87 3.70 -6.27
N PRO A 101 -5.75 4.45 -6.33
CA PRO A 101 -4.68 4.33 -5.34
C PRO A 101 -5.07 4.92 -4.00
N VAL A 102 -4.66 4.26 -2.91
CA VAL A 102 -4.97 4.66 -1.54
C VAL A 102 -3.75 4.66 -0.63
N GLY A 103 -3.73 5.61 0.31
CA GLY A 103 -2.98 5.53 1.54
C GLY A 103 -3.84 4.91 2.64
N TYR A 104 -3.23 4.58 3.77
CA TYR A 104 -3.91 4.00 4.92
C TYR A 104 -3.56 4.72 6.21
N SER A 105 -4.57 5.04 7.02
CA SER A 105 -4.42 5.28 8.45
C SER A 105 -4.96 4.07 9.21
N ILE A 106 -4.09 3.46 10.04
CA ILE A 106 -4.35 2.24 10.77
C ILE A 106 -4.35 2.58 12.25
N TYR A 107 -5.47 2.30 12.91
CA TYR A 107 -5.63 2.58 14.32
C TYR A 107 -5.70 1.29 15.12
N ILE A 108 -4.93 1.25 16.21
CA ILE A 108 -4.99 0.19 17.21
C ILE A 108 -4.79 0.79 18.59
N ALA A 109 -5.68 0.48 19.53
CA ALA A 109 -5.78 1.16 20.81
C ALA A 109 -5.88 2.68 20.63
N ASP A 110 -4.91 3.44 21.14
CA ASP A 110 -4.82 4.90 21.02
C ASP A 110 -3.69 5.36 20.07
N ARG A 111 -3.24 4.48 19.18
CA ARG A 111 -2.15 4.76 18.23
C ARG A 111 -2.62 4.78 16.80
N GLN A 112 -2.04 5.71 16.03
CA GLN A 112 -2.24 5.83 14.59
C GLN A 112 -0.92 5.58 13.84
N ILE A 113 -0.99 4.68 12.86
CA ILE A 113 0.08 4.44 11.89
C ILE A 113 -0.45 4.84 10.52
N SER A 114 0.19 5.80 9.87
CA SER A 114 -0.19 6.25 8.53
C SER A 114 0.86 5.88 7.50
N ILE A 115 0.40 5.39 6.34
CA ILE A 115 1.25 4.90 5.25
C ILE A 115 0.80 5.58 3.97
N VAL A 116 1.72 6.33 3.36
CA VAL A 116 1.52 7.09 2.11
C VAL A 116 2.74 6.86 1.22
N THR A 117 2.57 5.98 0.25
CA THR A 117 3.58 5.65 -0.77
C THR A 117 3.07 6.04 -2.14
N ASP A 118 3.97 6.26 -3.10
CA ASP A 118 3.62 6.59 -4.49
C ASP A 118 2.68 7.81 -4.61
N VAL A 119 2.92 8.81 -3.77
CA VAL A 119 2.11 10.04 -3.79
C VAL A 119 2.72 11.06 -4.77
N GLY A 120 1.97 11.45 -5.79
CA GLY A 120 2.41 12.43 -6.78
C GLY A 120 2.55 13.84 -6.19
N HIS A 121 1.64 14.23 -5.31
CA HIS A 121 1.73 15.47 -4.54
C HIS A 121 0.91 15.38 -3.25
N MET A 122 1.30 16.15 -2.26
CA MET A 122 0.58 16.24 -0.98
C MET A 122 -0.68 17.11 -1.16
N THR A 123 -1.84 16.56 -0.80
CA THR A 123 -3.11 17.31 -0.74
C THR A 123 -3.45 17.67 0.70
N ASP A 124 -4.33 18.65 0.88
CA ASP A 124 -4.82 19.02 2.23
C ASP A 124 -5.50 17.84 2.92
N GLU A 125 -6.24 17.02 2.16
CA GLU A 125 -6.91 15.80 2.66
C GLU A 125 -5.91 14.77 3.18
N ILE A 126 -4.82 14.50 2.44
CA ILE A 126 -3.75 13.61 2.91
C ILE A 126 -3.10 14.18 4.16
N PHE A 127 -2.81 15.48 4.16
CA PHE A 127 -2.18 16.14 5.30
C PHE A 127 -3.04 16.02 6.57
N GLU A 128 -4.36 16.25 6.46
CA GLU A 128 -5.31 16.11 7.58
C GLU A 128 -5.36 14.67 8.11
N GLU A 129 -5.26 13.66 7.22
CA GLU A 129 -5.26 12.25 7.63
C GLU A 129 -4.00 11.80 8.35
N ILE A 130 -2.86 12.43 8.11
CA ILE A 130 -1.56 11.96 8.63
C ILE A 130 -0.95 12.83 9.74
N ILE A 131 -1.48 14.04 9.96
CA ILE A 131 -0.84 15.03 10.85
C ILE A 131 -0.68 14.53 12.30
N ASP A 132 -1.62 13.74 12.78
CA ASP A 132 -1.64 13.22 14.16
C ASP A 132 -1.07 11.79 14.28
N ALA A 133 -0.45 11.25 13.21
CA ALA A 133 0.09 9.89 13.22
C ALA A 133 1.24 9.73 14.20
N ASP A 134 1.17 8.69 15.06
CA ASP A 134 2.28 8.29 15.94
C ASP A 134 3.46 7.71 15.15
N LEU A 135 3.17 7.07 14.02
CA LEU A 135 4.14 6.57 13.06
C LEU A 135 3.69 6.90 11.63
N LEU A 136 4.54 7.59 10.90
CA LEU A 136 4.31 7.92 9.50
C LEU A 136 5.35 7.22 8.61
N VAL A 137 4.85 6.45 7.63
CA VAL A 137 5.62 5.94 6.51
C VAL A 137 5.25 6.79 5.30
N LEU A 138 6.12 7.71 4.94
CA LEU A 138 5.91 8.65 3.83
C LEU A 138 7.02 8.48 2.80
N GLU A 139 6.65 8.33 1.55
CA GLU A 139 7.59 8.33 0.44
C GLU A 139 8.05 9.75 0.11
N ALA A 140 9.37 9.92 0.00
CA ALA A 140 10.01 11.17 -0.38
C ALA A 140 11.25 10.86 -1.24
N ASN A 141 11.03 10.35 -2.45
CA ASN A 141 12.05 9.66 -3.26
C ASN A 141 13.00 10.58 -4.01
N HIS A 142 12.63 11.84 -4.25
CA HIS A 142 13.46 12.71 -5.07
C HIS A 142 13.42 14.15 -4.61
N GLU A 143 14.52 14.85 -4.91
CA GLU A 143 14.57 16.29 -4.96
C GLU A 143 14.44 16.75 -6.41
N GLU A 144 13.58 17.72 -6.68
CA GLU A 144 13.24 18.18 -8.03
C GLU A 144 14.50 18.58 -8.83
N GLU A 145 15.42 19.33 -8.23
CA GLU A 145 16.66 19.75 -8.89
C GLU A 145 17.54 18.55 -9.27
N ILE A 146 17.68 17.56 -8.36
CA ILE A 146 18.47 16.35 -8.61
C ILE A 146 17.81 15.50 -9.70
N LEU A 147 16.47 15.37 -9.68
CA LEU A 147 15.73 14.66 -10.71
C LEU A 147 15.93 15.31 -12.09
N LEU A 148 15.80 16.63 -12.19
CA LEU A 148 15.97 17.37 -13.44
C LEU A 148 17.37 17.23 -14.02
N MET A 149 18.41 17.25 -13.18
CA MET A 149 19.80 17.07 -13.58
C MET A 149 20.21 15.61 -13.79
N GLY A 150 19.44 14.66 -13.28
CA GLY A 150 19.73 13.24 -13.35
C GLY A 150 19.65 12.65 -14.77
N SER A 151 20.10 11.41 -14.93
CA SER A 151 20.18 10.69 -16.21
C SER A 151 18.87 10.07 -16.70
N TYR A 152 17.76 10.23 -15.97
CA TYR A 152 16.47 9.67 -16.36
C TYR A 152 15.99 10.28 -17.70
N PRO A 153 15.34 9.45 -18.56
CA PRO A 153 14.70 9.94 -19.77
C PRO A 153 13.69 11.05 -19.49
N TYR A 154 13.55 12.01 -20.40
CA TYR A 154 12.69 13.18 -20.20
C TYR A 154 11.22 12.82 -19.90
N HIS A 155 10.67 11.78 -20.56
CA HIS A 155 9.32 11.33 -20.30
C HIS A 155 9.11 10.80 -18.87
N LEU A 156 10.12 10.12 -18.29
CA LEU A 156 10.07 9.65 -16.91
C LEU A 156 10.18 10.82 -15.92
N LYS A 157 11.06 11.78 -16.19
CA LYS A 157 11.13 13.01 -15.37
C LYS A 157 9.80 13.74 -15.33
N ARG A 158 9.16 13.90 -16.50
CA ARG A 158 7.83 14.53 -16.59
C ARG A 158 6.75 13.75 -15.84
N ARG A 159 6.82 12.43 -15.84
CA ARG A 159 5.90 11.59 -15.07
C ARG A 159 6.09 11.85 -13.57
N ILE A 160 7.32 11.72 -13.06
CA ILE A 160 7.65 11.90 -11.64
C ILE A 160 7.30 13.31 -11.13
N LEU A 161 7.49 14.35 -11.96
CA LEU A 161 7.13 15.75 -11.66
C LEU A 161 5.66 16.07 -11.94
N GLY A 162 4.87 15.11 -12.38
CA GLY A 162 3.45 15.27 -12.65
C GLY A 162 2.61 15.23 -11.39
N GLU A 163 1.35 15.70 -11.50
CA GLU A 163 0.40 15.67 -10.38
C GLU A 163 0.09 14.26 -9.85
N LYS A 164 0.38 13.23 -10.62
CA LYS A 164 0.12 11.84 -10.27
C LYS A 164 1.39 11.01 -10.04
N GLY A 165 2.58 11.64 -10.07
CA GLY A 165 3.86 11.06 -9.68
C GLY A 165 4.42 9.97 -10.57
#